data_779d47233e2162fd03c769d43e3fbf78
#
_entry.id   779d47233e2162fd03c769d43e3fbf78
#
_cell.length_a   1.000
_cell.length_b   1.000
_cell.length_c   1.000
_cell.angle_alpha   90.00
_cell.angle_beta   90.00
_cell.angle_gamma   90.00
#
_symmetry.space_group_name_H-M   'P 1'
#
loop_
_entity.id
_entity.type
_entity.pdbx_description
1 polymer ?
#
loop_
_entity_poly.entity_id
_entity_poly.type
_entity_poly.pdbx_seq_one_letter_code
_entity_poly.pdbx_strand_id
1 'polypeptide(L)'
;KIFFVKFLFFIIGNLPFPILYILSNFLNFIVYSVIGYRLNIVEKNLSLSNLNLNKKQKQVLKKKFYSHFCDIYLEMIKLDYLNEKQIKDRFKVLNPELADKYLSEGKSVILMVSHYGGYEWCTTLDMYFKHQVAAIYTPLKDKELEKITLKSRERHGIVLIPRYSALDDIRLLEKSDVKYMYGFVADQSPQIRKINYWSKFLGVEVPVFTGAERMAKELDVPVIFAKMSKIKRGRYELKLELITDKPNSVEDFEITEKYLRLVENQIHEDPNYYFWTH
;
A
#
# COMPACT_ATOMS: atom_id res chain seq x y z
N LYS A 1 -1.47 26.56 13.08
CA LYS A 1 -1.10 25.11 13.09
C LYS A 1 -0.90 24.60 11.67
N ILE A 2 -1.89 24.74 10.76
CA ILE A 2 -1.85 24.26 9.38
C ILE A 2 -0.76 24.93 8.54
N PHE A 3 -0.61 26.26 8.66
CA PHE A 3 0.45 27.00 7.97
C PHE A 3 1.84 26.42 8.31
N PHE A 4 2.07 26.12 9.57
CA PHE A 4 3.33 25.52 10.02
C PHE A 4 3.54 24.12 9.43
N VAL A 5 2.50 23.28 9.39
CA VAL A 5 2.57 21.94 8.77
C VAL A 5 2.87 22.04 7.27
N LYS A 6 2.18 22.92 6.54
CA LYS A 6 2.44 23.16 5.11
C LYS A 6 3.85 23.68 4.87
N PHE A 7 4.33 24.59 5.71
CA PHE A 7 5.69 25.12 5.64
C PHE A 7 6.73 24.03 5.87
N LEU A 8 6.50 23.16 6.86
CA LEU A 8 7.38 22.02 7.14
C LEU A 8 7.38 21.02 5.95
N PHE A 9 6.22 20.71 5.38
CA PHE A 9 6.11 19.86 4.19
C PHE A 9 6.84 20.47 3.00
N PHE A 10 6.72 21.79 2.81
CA PHE A 10 7.45 22.49 1.77
C PHE A 10 8.97 22.38 1.94
N ILE A 11 9.49 22.56 3.15
CA ILE A 11 10.93 22.39 3.42
C ILE A 11 11.35 20.95 3.13
N ILE A 12 10.69 19.96 3.76
CA ILE A 12 11.01 18.54 3.62
C ILE A 12 10.93 18.11 2.15
N GLY A 13 9.86 18.51 1.47
CA GLY A 13 9.62 18.15 0.08
C GLY A 13 10.68 18.70 -0.89
N ASN A 14 11.31 19.83 -0.59
CA ASN A 14 12.38 20.41 -1.42
C ASN A 14 13.79 19.92 -1.06
N LEU A 15 13.98 19.19 0.05
CA LEU A 15 15.30 18.65 0.39
C LEU A 15 15.81 17.69 -0.68
N PRO A 16 17.10 17.74 -1.05
CA PRO A 16 17.75 16.67 -1.80
C PRO A 16 17.67 15.34 -1.04
N PHE A 17 17.52 14.22 -1.76
CA PHE A 17 17.38 12.90 -1.13
C PHE A 17 18.47 12.53 -0.10
N PRO A 18 19.76 12.85 -0.31
CA PRO A 18 20.77 12.57 0.72
C PRO A 18 20.47 13.29 2.05
N ILE A 19 20.05 14.55 1.99
CA ILE A 19 19.70 15.35 3.18
C ILE A 19 18.41 14.84 3.81
N LEU A 20 17.41 14.49 2.98
CA LEU A 20 16.18 13.85 3.43
C LEU A 20 16.44 12.58 4.26
N TYR A 21 17.41 11.76 3.82
CA TYR A 21 17.76 10.52 4.54
C TYR A 21 18.62 10.76 5.79
N ILE A 22 19.38 11.86 5.89
CA ILE A 22 19.99 12.28 7.15
C ILE A 22 18.90 12.64 8.15
N LEU A 23 17.89 13.42 7.72
CA LEU A 23 16.72 13.75 8.55
C LEU A 23 15.96 12.47 8.95
N SER A 24 15.77 11.53 8.02
CA SER A 24 15.11 10.24 8.32
C SER A 24 15.87 9.45 9.38
N ASN A 25 17.20 9.40 9.32
CA ASN A 25 17.99 8.73 10.34
C ASN A 25 17.83 9.37 11.72
N PHE A 26 17.77 10.71 11.77
CA PHE A 26 17.52 11.44 13.01
C PHE A 26 16.10 11.16 13.55
N LEU A 27 15.10 11.18 12.70
CA LEU A 27 13.72 10.83 13.09
C LEU A 27 13.64 9.37 13.56
N ASN A 28 14.34 8.45 12.90
CA ASN A 28 14.39 7.06 13.34
C ASN A 28 14.99 6.93 14.75
N PHE A 29 16.03 7.68 15.07
CA PHE A 29 16.58 7.71 16.44
C PHE A 29 15.50 8.18 17.45
N ILE A 30 14.77 9.24 17.13
CA ILE A 30 13.70 9.74 18.01
C ILE A 30 12.57 8.72 18.14
N VAL A 31 12.02 8.23 17.02
CA VAL A 31 10.84 7.35 16.96
C VAL A 31 11.12 5.99 17.60
N TYR A 32 12.28 5.41 17.31
CA TYR A 32 12.65 4.08 17.79
C TYR A 32 13.27 4.10 19.19
N SER A 33 14.28 4.99 19.44
CA SER A 33 15.08 4.93 20.65
C SER A 33 14.59 5.84 21.78
N VAL A 34 13.95 6.99 21.46
CA VAL A 34 13.47 7.94 22.47
C VAL A 34 12.01 7.69 22.80
N ILE A 35 11.13 7.69 21.78
CA ILE A 35 9.68 7.56 21.97
C ILE A 35 9.27 6.09 22.12
N GLY A 36 9.92 5.17 21.42
CA GLY A 36 9.53 3.77 21.40
C GLY A 36 8.17 3.54 20.73
N TYR A 37 7.88 4.28 19.65
CA TYR A 37 6.58 4.27 19.00
C TYR A 37 6.13 2.85 18.61
N ARG A 38 5.07 2.37 19.23
CA ARG A 38 4.46 1.04 19.00
C ARG A 38 5.43 -0.16 19.09
N LEU A 39 6.55 -0.05 19.79
CA LEU A 39 7.53 -1.13 19.94
C LEU A 39 6.91 -2.44 20.43
N ASN A 40 6.03 -2.36 21.43
CA ASN A 40 5.34 -3.54 21.99
C ASN A 40 4.47 -4.24 20.93
N ILE A 41 3.84 -3.48 20.03
CA ILE A 41 3.01 -4.04 18.94
C ILE A 41 3.90 -4.75 17.94
N VAL A 42 4.98 -4.10 17.50
CA VAL A 42 5.95 -4.69 16.55
C VAL A 42 6.56 -5.96 17.15
N GLU A 43 6.95 -5.95 18.42
CA GLU A 43 7.53 -7.11 19.11
C GLU A 43 6.53 -8.25 19.23
N LYS A 44 5.28 -7.96 19.59
CA LYS A 44 4.19 -8.93 19.62
C LYS A 44 3.96 -9.54 18.24
N ASN A 45 3.83 -8.74 17.19
CA ASN A 45 3.58 -9.23 15.83
C ASN A 45 4.73 -10.13 15.34
N LEU A 46 5.99 -9.71 15.56
CA LEU A 46 7.15 -10.54 15.23
C LEU A 46 7.27 -11.81 16.06
N SER A 47 6.72 -11.82 17.27
CA SER A 47 6.74 -13.03 18.13
C SER A 47 5.65 -14.02 17.77
N LEU A 48 4.52 -13.53 17.27
CA LEU A 48 3.40 -14.35 16.82
C LEU A 48 3.61 -14.89 15.40
N SER A 49 4.40 -14.19 14.57
CA SER A 49 4.65 -14.62 13.19
C SER A 49 5.48 -15.91 13.13
N ASN A 50 5.24 -16.71 12.09
CA ASN A 50 5.97 -17.94 11.78
C ASN A 50 7.32 -17.71 11.07
N LEU A 51 7.93 -16.52 11.22
CA LEU A 51 9.22 -16.18 10.57
C LEU A 51 10.43 -16.92 11.18
N ASN A 52 10.25 -17.67 12.27
CA ASN A 52 11.31 -18.44 12.92
C ASN A 52 12.59 -17.65 13.26
N LEU A 53 12.44 -16.37 13.62
CA LEU A 53 13.55 -15.47 13.93
C LEU A 53 14.00 -15.61 15.38
N ASN A 54 15.31 -15.75 15.60
CA ASN A 54 15.90 -15.68 16.94
C ASN A 54 15.90 -14.22 17.48
N LYS A 55 16.21 -14.07 18.79
CA LYS A 55 16.19 -12.76 19.47
C LYS A 55 17.06 -11.69 18.77
N LYS A 56 18.25 -12.08 18.30
CA LYS A 56 19.17 -11.16 17.61
C LYS A 56 18.61 -10.71 16.24
N GLN A 57 18.06 -11.65 15.49
CA GLN A 57 17.42 -11.38 14.20
C GLN A 57 16.20 -10.47 14.35
N LYS A 58 15.33 -10.69 15.35
CA LYS A 58 14.21 -9.80 15.66
C LYS A 58 14.66 -8.38 16.00
N GLN A 59 15.76 -8.24 16.74
CA GLN A 59 16.36 -6.93 17.04
C GLN A 59 16.85 -6.20 15.79
N VAL A 60 17.57 -6.91 14.90
CA VAL A 60 18.05 -6.34 13.63
C VAL A 60 16.86 -5.94 12.75
N LEU A 61 15.85 -6.81 12.63
CA LEU A 61 14.64 -6.53 11.86
C LEU A 61 13.93 -5.28 12.38
N LYS A 62 13.71 -5.15 13.70
CA LYS A 62 13.08 -3.96 14.31
C LYS A 62 13.81 -2.68 13.91
N LYS A 63 15.15 -2.65 14.01
CA LYS A 63 15.96 -1.48 13.63
C LYS A 63 15.80 -1.12 12.16
N LYS A 64 15.85 -2.11 11.26
CA LYS A 64 15.69 -1.91 9.81
C LYS A 64 14.28 -1.46 9.47
N PHE A 65 13.27 -2.07 10.10
CA PHE A 65 11.88 -1.68 9.94
C PHE A 65 11.65 -0.21 10.30
N TYR A 66 12.09 0.24 11.49
CA TYR A 66 11.88 1.64 11.90
C TYR A 66 12.66 2.64 11.04
N SER A 67 13.86 2.26 10.56
CA SER A 67 14.59 3.07 9.58
C SER A 67 13.77 3.23 8.30
N HIS A 68 13.22 2.12 7.78
CA HIS A 68 12.38 2.14 6.60
C HIS A 68 11.05 2.89 6.82
N PHE A 69 10.45 2.70 7.97
CA PHE A 69 9.22 3.39 8.39
C PHE A 69 9.40 4.93 8.31
N CYS A 70 10.49 5.46 8.85
CA CYS A 70 10.77 6.89 8.75
C CYS A 70 11.06 7.34 7.31
N ASP A 71 11.75 6.50 6.52
CA ASP A 71 11.98 6.78 5.10
C ASP A 71 10.67 6.97 4.34
N ILE A 72 9.72 6.04 4.47
CA ILE A 72 8.43 6.08 3.73
C ILE A 72 7.65 7.35 4.02
N TYR A 73 7.55 7.78 5.29
CA TYR A 73 6.80 8.98 5.63
C TYR A 73 7.45 10.26 5.07
N LEU A 74 8.78 10.33 5.04
CA LEU A 74 9.45 11.47 4.42
C LEU A 74 9.39 11.40 2.88
N GLU A 75 9.47 10.21 2.31
CA GLU A 75 9.30 10.00 0.88
C GLU A 75 7.88 10.34 0.43
N MET A 76 6.86 10.01 1.21
CA MET A 76 5.46 10.40 0.95
C MET A 76 5.32 11.93 0.81
N ILE A 77 5.93 12.70 1.73
CA ILE A 77 5.96 14.17 1.62
C ILE A 77 6.74 14.61 0.39
N LYS A 78 7.85 13.93 0.10
CA LYS A 78 8.72 14.25 -1.03
C LYS A 78 8.07 14.02 -2.39
N LEU A 79 7.18 13.03 -2.51
CA LEU A 79 6.47 12.70 -3.76
C LEU A 79 5.75 13.91 -4.36
N ASP A 80 5.16 14.78 -3.53
CA ASP A 80 4.47 16.00 -3.99
C ASP A 80 5.38 17.00 -4.70
N TYR A 81 6.68 16.87 -4.54
CA TYR A 81 7.70 17.80 -5.06
C TYR A 81 8.56 17.19 -6.16
N LEU A 82 8.22 15.96 -6.60
CA LEU A 82 8.90 15.31 -7.70
C LEU A 82 8.13 15.51 -9.01
N ASN A 83 8.88 15.63 -10.10
CA ASN A 83 8.32 15.55 -11.44
C ASN A 83 8.26 14.09 -11.91
N GLU A 84 7.54 13.83 -13.00
CA GLU A 84 7.32 12.50 -13.55
C GLU A 84 8.64 11.75 -13.82
N LYS A 85 9.65 12.41 -14.41
CA LYS A 85 10.95 11.82 -14.66
C LYS A 85 11.62 11.34 -13.37
N GLN A 86 11.59 12.19 -12.32
CA GLN A 86 12.18 11.85 -11.02
C GLN A 86 11.44 10.69 -10.34
N ILE A 87 10.12 10.60 -10.53
CA ILE A 87 9.30 9.50 -10.03
C ILE A 87 9.69 8.23 -10.79
N LYS A 88 9.67 8.22 -12.12
CA LYS A 88 10.01 7.04 -12.96
C LYS A 88 11.44 6.56 -12.78
N ASP A 89 12.38 7.43 -12.42
CA ASP A 89 13.75 7.05 -12.07
C ASP A 89 13.85 6.27 -10.74
N ARG A 90 12.85 6.37 -9.86
CA ARG A 90 12.86 5.80 -8.51
C ARG A 90 11.83 4.71 -8.29
N PHE A 91 10.73 4.77 -9.00
CA PHE A 91 9.67 3.79 -8.96
C PHE A 91 9.44 3.26 -10.37
N LYS A 92 9.48 1.94 -10.53
CA LYS A 92 9.29 1.29 -11.83
C LYS A 92 8.18 0.26 -11.73
N VAL A 93 7.30 0.25 -12.71
CA VAL A 93 6.36 -0.84 -12.94
C VAL A 93 6.96 -1.72 -14.02
N LEU A 94 7.23 -3.00 -13.71
CA LEU A 94 8.02 -3.89 -14.58
C LEU A 94 7.24 -4.44 -15.76
N ASN A 95 5.93 -4.68 -15.59
CA ASN A 95 5.08 -5.34 -16.58
C ASN A 95 3.67 -4.74 -16.62
N PRO A 96 3.53 -3.44 -16.96
CA PRO A 96 2.23 -2.75 -17.01
C PRO A 96 1.28 -3.35 -18.03
N GLU A 97 1.81 -3.99 -19.08
CA GLU A 97 1.05 -4.66 -20.14
C GLU A 97 0.12 -5.76 -19.63
N LEU A 98 0.39 -6.34 -18.44
CA LEU A 98 -0.50 -7.32 -17.85
C LEU A 98 -1.86 -6.71 -17.51
N ALA A 99 -1.91 -5.47 -17.05
CA ALA A 99 -3.17 -4.76 -16.77
C ALA A 99 -3.74 -4.14 -18.04
N ASP A 100 -2.90 -3.56 -18.90
CA ASP A 100 -3.32 -2.86 -20.11
C ASP A 100 -4.04 -3.78 -21.12
N LYS A 101 -3.74 -5.10 -21.12
CA LYS A 101 -4.47 -6.06 -21.93
C LYS A 101 -5.97 -6.10 -21.58
N TYR A 102 -6.32 -6.01 -20.29
CA TYR A 102 -7.72 -6.02 -19.85
C TYR A 102 -8.44 -4.73 -20.21
N LEU A 103 -7.75 -3.59 -20.24
CA LEU A 103 -8.30 -2.37 -20.78
C LEU A 103 -8.66 -2.53 -22.27
N SER A 104 -7.81 -3.18 -23.05
CA SER A 104 -8.11 -3.46 -24.47
C SER A 104 -9.31 -4.38 -24.66
N GLU A 105 -9.66 -5.18 -23.64
CA GLU A 105 -10.88 -5.98 -23.57
C GLU A 105 -12.10 -5.19 -23.02
N GLY A 106 -11.95 -3.89 -22.73
CA GLY A 106 -12.99 -3.04 -22.15
C GLY A 106 -13.29 -3.33 -20.68
N LYS A 107 -12.35 -3.89 -19.93
CA LYS A 107 -12.53 -4.29 -18.52
C LYS A 107 -11.74 -3.38 -17.58
N SER A 108 -12.34 -3.04 -16.45
CA SER A 108 -11.65 -2.56 -15.26
C SER A 108 -10.89 -3.70 -14.59
N VAL A 109 -10.02 -3.40 -13.63
CA VAL A 109 -9.25 -4.40 -12.88
C VAL A 109 -9.24 -4.08 -11.39
N ILE A 110 -9.18 -5.11 -10.55
CA ILE A 110 -8.89 -4.96 -9.11
C ILE A 110 -7.39 -5.14 -8.91
N LEU A 111 -6.73 -4.14 -8.33
CA LEU A 111 -5.32 -4.19 -7.95
C LEU A 111 -5.21 -4.38 -6.44
N MET A 112 -4.72 -5.52 -5.99
CA MET A 112 -4.49 -5.79 -4.58
C MET A 112 -3.05 -5.46 -4.20
N VAL A 113 -2.89 -4.53 -3.27
CA VAL A 113 -1.61 -4.01 -2.78
C VAL A 113 -1.46 -4.37 -1.30
N SER A 114 -0.25 -4.47 -0.78
CA SER A 114 0.03 -4.63 0.65
C SER A 114 0.78 -3.41 1.22
N HIS A 115 0.68 -3.19 2.53
CA HIS A 115 1.51 -2.20 3.23
C HIS A 115 2.97 -2.69 3.33
N TYR A 116 3.60 -2.83 2.18
CA TYR A 116 4.96 -3.35 2.05
C TYR A 116 5.84 -2.41 1.22
N GLY A 117 7.11 -2.30 1.58
CA GLY A 117 8.08 -1.51 0.83
C GLY A 117 7.64 -0.05 0.66
N GLY A 118 7.70 0.43 -0.57
CA GLY A 118 7.31 1.79 -0.92
C GLY A 118 5.84 1.93 -1.30
N TYR A 119 4.91 1.33 -0.56
CA TYR A 119 3.48 1.31 -0.94
C TYR A 119 2.88 2.71 -1.19
N GLU A 120 3.36 3.76 -0.55
CA GLU A 120 2.88 5.14 -0.82
C GLU A 120 3.25 5.62 -2.24
N TRP A 121 4.28 5.03 -2.88
CA TRP A 121 4.59 5.32 -4.29
C TRP A 121 3.48 4.84 -5.24
N CYS A 122 2.60 3.93 -4.80
CA CYS A 122 1.43 3.53 -5.57
C CYS A 122 0.47 4.70 -5.86
N THR A 123 0.56 5.83 -5.15
CA THR A 123 -0.18 7.04 -5.48
C THR A 123 0.22 7.66 -6.82
N THR A 124 1.30 7.19 -7.43
CA THR A 124 1.77 7.63 -8.75
C THR A 124 1.44 6.67 -9.89
N LEU A 125 0.68 5.61 -9.62
CA LEU A 125 0.42 4.53 -10.60
C LEU A 125 -0.33 4.99 -11.85
N ASP A 126 -1.12 6.07 -11.77
CA ASP A 126 -1.81 6.63 -12.93
C ASP A 126 -0.86 7.03 -14.09
N MET A 127 0.43 7.28 -13.77
CA MET A 127 1.46 7.58 -14.77
C MET A 127 1.94 6.36 -15.59
N TYR A 128 1.56 5.15 -15.19
CA TYR A 128 2.08 3.89 -15.73
C TYR A 128 1.04 3.07 -16.48
N PHE A 129 -0.23 3.32 -16.24
CA PHE A 129 -1.33 2.55 -16.79
C PHE A 129 -2.22 3.40 -17.68
N LYS A 130 -2.91 2.75 -18.62
CA LYS A 130 -3.92 3.39 -19.44
C LYS A 130 -5.28 3.46 -18.77
N HIS A 131 -5.51 2.62 -17.73
CA HIS A 131 -6.65 2.73 -16.85
C HIS A 131 -6.55 3.98 -16.00
N GLN A 132 -7.70 4.59 -15.67
CA GLN A 132 -7.74 5.57 -14.58
C GLN A 132 -7.56 4.84 -13.25
N VAL A 133 -6.55 5.21 -12.47
CA VAL A 133 -6.32 4.58 -11.16
C VAL A 133 -7.24 5.17 -10.11
N ALA A 134 -7.95 4.30 -9.37
CA ALA A 134 -8.77 4.68 -8.24
C ALA A 134 -8.33 3.91 -6.98
N ALA A 135 -8.09 4.60 -5.86
CA ALA A 135 -7.60 3.98 -4.64
C ALA A 135 -8.58 4.16 -3.49
N ILE A 136 -8.87 3.06 -2.80
CA ILE A 136 -9.73 3.07 -1.61
C ILE A 136 -8.91 3.55 -0.41
N TYR A 137 -9.41 4.57 0.29
CA TYR A 137 -8.73 5.13 1.45
C TYR A 137 -9.63 5.21 2.69
N THR A 138 -9.01 5.27 3.86
CA THR A 138 -9.72 5.53 5.12
C THR A 138 -9.66 7.02 5.45
N PRO A 139 -10.81 7.73 5.53
CA PRO A 139 -10.86 9.13 5.92
C PRO A 139 -10.20 9.38 7.27
N LEU A 140 -9.41 10.45 7.37
CA LEU A 140 -8.76 10.85 8.60
C LEU A 140 -9.74 11.59 9.52
N LYS A 141 -9.54 11.46 10.84
CA LYS A 141 -10.36 12.19 11.83
C LYS A 141 -10.12 13.70 11.78
N ASP A 142 -8.87 14.12 11.61
CA ASP A 142 -8.50 15.53 11.44
C ASP A 142 -8.78 15.95 9.99
N LYS A 143 -9.83 16.74 9.80
CA LYS A 143 -10.31 17.17 8.47
C LYS A 143 -9.32 18.05 7.71
N GLU A 144 -8.46 18.75 8.39
CA GLU A 144 -7.44 19.59 7.74
C GLU A 144 -6.24 18.76 7.26
N LEU A 145 -5.81 17.77 8.06
CA LEU A 145 -4.82 16.79 7.62
C LEU A 145 -5.37 15.94 6.48
N GLU A 146 -6.64 15.56 6.54
CA GLU A 146 -7.31 14.85 5.46
C GLU A 146 -7.21 15.61 4.13
N LYS A 147 -7.60 16.90 4.11
CA LYS A 147 -7.50 17.75 2.91
C LYS A 147 -6.08 17.81 2.33
N ILE A 148 -5.07 17.92 3.20
CA ILE A 148 -3.67 17.94 2.76
C ILE A 148 -3.30 16.58 2.13
N THR A 149 -3.65 15.49 2.80
CA THR A 149 -3.34 14.12 2.33
C THR A 149 -4.06 13.78 1.03
N LEU A 150 -5.35 14.15 0.90
CA LEU A 150 -6.11 13.94 -0.34
C LEU A 150 -5.48 14.71 -1.49
N LYS A 151 -5.21 16.01 -1.30
CA LYS A 151 -4.57 16.84 -2.34
C LYS A 151 -3.21 16.29 -2.77
N SER A 152 -2.43 15.75 -1.84
CA SER A 152 -1.17 15.10 -2.12
C SER A 152 -1.37 13.87 -3.01
N ARG A 153 -2.26 12.96 -2.61
CA ARG A 153 -2.52 11.72 -3.34
C ARG A 153 -3.16 11.94 -4.72
N GLU A 154 -4.08 12.91 -4.84
CA GLU A 154 -4.73 13.25 -6.11
C GLU A 154 -3.80 13.97 -7.10
N ARG A 155 -2.67 14.51 -6.62
CA ARG A 155 -1.74 15.27 -7.45
C ARG A 155 -1.22 14.51 -8.67
N HIS A 156 -1.13 13.19 -8.57
CA HIS A 156 -0.61 12.33 -9.60
C HIS A 156 -1.71 11.62 -10.42
N GLY A 157 -2.94 12.14 -10.39
CA GLY A 157 -4.04 11.71 -11.25
C GLY A 157 -4.98 10.67 -10.65
N ILE A 158 -4.66 10.07 -9.49
CA ILE A 158 -5.51 9.03 -8.92
C ILE A 158 -6.83 9.58 -8.38
N VAL A 159 -7.89 8.82 -8.54
CA VAL A 159 -9.20 9.06 -7.90
C VAL A 159 -9.22 8.43 -6.51
N LEU A 160 -9.62 9.17 -5.49
CA LEU A 160 -9.70 8.67 -4.12
C LEU A 160 -11.13 8.33 -3.73
N ILE A 161 -11.36 7.08 -3.33
CA ILE A 161 -12.67 6.55 -2.96
C ILE A 161 -12.70 6.29 -1.44
N PRO A 162 -13.61 6.94 -0.68
CA PRO A 162 -13.74 6.67 0.74
C PRO A 162 -14.19 5.23 1.00
N ARG A 163 -13.52 4.52 1.91
CA ARG A 163 -13.81 3.10 2.19
C ARG A 163 -15.27 2.81 2.60
N TYR A 164 -15.95 3.81 3.17
CA TYR A 164 -17.31 3.63 3.69
C TYR A 164 -18.38 3.60 2.59
N SER A 165 -18.12 4.24 1.45
CA SER A 165 -18.98 4.28 0.25
C SER A 165 -18.37 3.51 -0.91
N ALA A 166 -17.23 2.83 -0.72
CA ALA A 166 -16.43 2.28 -1.82
C ALA A 166 -17.22 1.39 -2.79
N LEU A 167 -18.11 0.54 -2.28
CA LEU A 167 -18.90 -0.35 -3.14
C LEU A 167 -19.87 0.44 -4.04
N ASP A 168 -20.54 1.45 -3.47
CA ASP A 168 -21.51 2.25 -4.21
C ASP A 168 -20.82 3.22 -5.19
N ASP A 169 -19.68 3.80 -4.76
CA ASP A 169 -18.89 4.68 -5.60
C ASP A 169 -18.30 3.91 -6.80
N ILE A 170 -17.76 2.71 -6.59
CA ILE A 170 -17.24 1.85 -7.67
C ILE A 170 -18.37 1.48 -8.65
N ARG A 171 -19.54 1.07 -8.15
CA ARG A 171 -20.71 0.78 -9.01
C ARG A 171 -21.14 1.99 -9.84
N LEU A 172 -21.01 3.19 -9.28
CA LEU A 172 -21.31 4.43 -10.00
C LEU A 172 -20.27 4.71 -11.09
N LEU A 173 -18.99 4.56 -10.79
CA LEU A 173 -17.89 4.74 -11.74
C LEU A 173 -17.98 3.76 -12.91
N GLU A 174 -18.35 2.50 -12.68
CA GLU A 174 -18.50 1.48 -13.73
C GLU A 174 -19.66 1.75 -14.71
N LYS A 175 -20.57 2.69 -14.40
CA LYS A 175 -21.59 3.15 -15.36
C LYS A 175 -21.02 4.06 -16.43
N SER A 176 -19.82 4.56 -16.29
CA SER A 176 -19.11 5.37 -17.27
C SER A 176 -18.37 4.50 -18.30
N ASP A 177 -17.98 5.12 -19.42
CA ASP A 177 -17.15 4.45 -20.42
C ASP A 177 -15.68 4.31 -19.97
N VAL A 178 -15.29 5.03 -18.90
CA VAL A 178 -13.93 4.97 -18.34
C VAL A 178 -13.73 3.65 -17.61
N LYS A 179 -12.59 3.01 -17.87
CA LYS A 179 -12.19 1.77 -17.18
C LYS A 179 -11.15 2.08 -16.11
N TYR A 180 -11.36 1.49 -14.95
CA TYR A 180 -10.60 1.80 -13.75
C TYR A 180 -9.70 0.65 -13.30
N MET A 181 -8.59 1.03 -12.68
CA MET A 181 -7.79 0.14 -11.86
C MET A 181 -8.09 0.48 -10.38
N TYR A 182 -8.87 -0.37 -9.72
CA TYR A 182 -9.28 -0.16 -8.33
C TYR A 182 -8.26 -0.74 -7.36
N GLY A 183 -7.51 0.14 -6.67
CA GLY A 183 -6.50 -0.24 -5.70
C GLY A 183 -7.07 -0.54 -4.31
N PHE A 184 -6.86 -1.76 -3.84
CA PHE A 184 -7.23 -2.22 -2.50
C PHE A 184 -5.98 -2.61 -1.70
N VAL A 185 -5.83 -2.04 -0.50
CA VAL A 185 -4.79 -2.45 0.46
C VAL A 185 -5.49 -3.25 1.56
N ALA A 186 -5.41 -4.58 1.51
CA ALA A 186 -6.28 -5.48 2.27
C ALA A 186 -5.54 -6.40 3.27
N ASP A 187 -4.26 -6.12 3.55
CA ASP A 187 -3.38 -6.93 4.42
C ASP A 187 -3.49 -6.61 5.92
N GLN A 188 -4.43 -5.75 6.31
CA GLN A 188 -4.74 -5.44 7.70
C GLN A 188 -6.08 -6.07 8.12
N SER A 189 -6.36 -6.08 9.44
CA SER A 189 -7.59 -6.67 9.96
C SER A 189 -8.75 -5.67 9.98
N PRO A 190 -9.97 -6.10 9.63
CA PRO A 190 -11.18 -5.29 9.77
C PRO A 190 -11.55 -5.09 11.25
N GLN A 191 -12.40 -4.09 11.51
CA GLN A 191 -13.00 -3.93 12.83
C GLN A 191 -13.90 -5.12 13.18
N ILE A 192 -13.95 -5.53 14.45
CA ILE A 192 -14.66 -6.72 14.95
C ILE A 192 -16.09 -6.85 14.40
N ARG A 193 -16.84 -5.74 14.31
CA ARG A 193 -18.23 -5.73 13.80
C ARG A 193 -18.36 -5.94 12.30
N LYS A 194 -17.24 -6.02 11.55
CA LYS A 194 -17.20 -6.12 10.09
C LYS A 194 -16.41 -7.36 9.63
N ILE A 195 -16.28 -8.35 10.50
CA ILE A 195 -15.59 -9.60 10.20
C ILE A 195 -16.56 -10.50 9.44
N ASN A 196 -16.19 -10.86 8.22
CA ASN A 196 -16.92 -11.82 7.40
C ASN A 196 -16.16 -13.13 7.20
N TYR A 197 -14.83 -13.09 7.37
CA TYR A 197 -13.98 -14.23 7.11
C TYR A 197 -12.72 -14.21 7.99
N TRP A 198 -12.28 -15.39 8.41
CA TRP A 198 -11.04 -15.63 9.14
C TRP A 198 -10.09 -16.45 8.30
N SER A 199 -8.83 -16.12 8.31
CA SER A 199 -7.76 -16.86 7.63
C SER A 199 -6.49 -16.90 8.48
N LYS A 200 -5.62 -17.85 8.20
CA LYS A 200 -4.27 -17.85 8.77
C LYS A 200 -3.39 -16.86 8.01
N PHE A 201 -2.74 -15.94 8.72
CA PHE A 201 -1.75 -15.03 8.18
C PHE A 201 -0.50 -15.03 9.06
N LEU A 202 0.66 -15.33 8.48
CA LEU A 202 1.93 -15.57 9.20
C LEU A 202 1.81 -16.56 10.37
N GLY A 203 1.00 -17.61 10.19
CA GLY A 203 0.75 -18.63 11.19
C GLY A 203 -0.30 -18.30 12.25
N VAL A 204 -0.87 -17.08 12.24
CA VAL A 204 -1.88 -16.62 13.19
C VAL A 204 -3.25 -16.58 12.52
N GLU A 205 -4.29 -17.04 13.19
CA GLU A 205 -5.67 -16.89 12.74
C GLU A 205 -6.13 -15.43 12.96
N VAL A 206 -6.47 -14.74 11.88
CA VAL A 206 -6.82 -13.31 11.88
C VAL A 206 -8.07 -13.05 11.03
N PRO A 207 -8.88 -12.03 11.39
CA PRO A 207 -9.94 -11.58 10.52
C PRO A 207 -9.36 -10.81 9.34
N VAL A 208 -9.90 -11.03 8.13
CA VAL A 208 -9.37 -10.45 6.89
C VAL A 208 -10.41 -9.66 6.11
N PHE A 209 -9.97 -8.73 5.28
CA PHE A 209 -10.84 -7.99 4.38
C PHE A 209 -11.15 -8.81 3.13
N THR A 210 -12.44 -8.93 2.80
CA THR A 210 -12.94 -9.64 1.61
C THR A 210 -13.54 -8.70 0.57
N GLY A 211 -13.42 -7.39 0.76
CA GLY A 211 -14.06 -6.38 -0.10
C GLY A 211 -13.55 -6.39 -1.54
N ALA A 212 -12.26 -6.64 -1.76
CA ALA A 212 -11.66 -6.72 -3.09
C ALA A 212 -12.22 -7.91 -3.88
N GLU A 213 -12.28 -9.09 -3.27
CA GLU A 213 -12.86 -10.29 -3.88
C GLU A 213 -14.35 -10.11 -4.20
N ARG A 214 -15.13 -9.60 -3.23
CA ARG A 214 -16.54 -9.32 -3.44
C ARG A 214 -16.76 -8.41 -4.64
N MET A 215 -15.97 -7.34 -4.76
CA MET A 215 -16.09 -6.40 -5.86
C MET A 215 -15.65 -7.03 -7.19
N ALA A 216 -14.57 -7.83 -7.19
CA ALA A 216 -14.12 -8.55 -8.37
C ALA A 216 -15.19 -9.50 -8.92
N LYS A 217 -15.85 -10.27 -8.04
CA LYS A 217 -16.95 -11.19 -8.42
C LYS A 217 -18.19 -10.43 -8.89
N GLU A 218 -18.53 -9.31 -8.25
CA GLU A 218 -19.69 -8.51 -8.61
C GLU A 218 -19.56 -7.87 -10.00
N LEU A 219 -18.35 -7.37 -10.32
CA LEU A 219 -18.05 -6.70 -11.60
C LEU A 219 -17.57 -7.67 -12.68
N ASP A 220 -17.26 -8.91 -12.33
CA ASP A 220 -16.63 -9.92 -13.19
C ASP A 220 -15.33 -9.42 -13.84
N VAL A 221 -14.47 -8.79 -13.02
CA VAL A 221 -13.22 -8.18 -13.47
C VAL A 221 -11.98 -8.90 -12.91
N PRO A 222 -10.86 -8.90 -13.65
CA PRO A 222 -9.61 -9.52 -13.22
C PRO A 222 -9.08 -8.96 -11.91
N VAL A 223 -8.40 -9.81 -11.15
CA VAL A 223 -7.71 -9.46 -9.91
C VAL A 223 -6.22 -9.66 -10.08
N ILE A 224 -5.45 -8.62 -9.80
CA ILE A 224 -4.00 -8.55 -9.96
C ILE A 224 -3.38 -8.21 -8.61
N PHE A 225 -2.33 -8.91 -8.22
CA PHE A 225 -1.49 -8.56 -7.08
C PHE A 225 -0.35 -7.65 -7.52
N ALA A 226 -0.11 -6.60 -6.77
CA ALA A 226 0.97 -5.65 -6.96
C ALA A 226 2.13 -5.97 -6.00
N LYS A 227 3.08 -6.80 -6.42
CA LYS A 227 4.27 -7.15 -5.64
C LYS A 227 5.26 -5.99 -5.64
N MET A 228 5.39 -5.32 -4.49
CA MET A 228 6.35 -4.24 -4.30
C MET A 228 7.71 -4.78 -3.87
N SER A 229 8.79 -4.30 -4.46
CA SER A 229 10.17 -4.62 -4.05
C SER A 229 10.97 -3.35 -3.78
N LYS A 230 11.75 -3.34 -2.69
CA LYS A 230 12.71 -2.27 -2.42
C LYS A 230 14.07 -2.67 -2.97
N ILE A 231 14.52 -2.00 -4.03
CA ILE A 231 15.82 -2.27 -4.68
C ILE A 231 16.96 -1.64 -3.89
N LYS A 232 16.75 -0.42 -3.45
CA LYS A 232 17.61 0.30 -2.52
C LYS A 232 16.84 1.44 -1.88
N ARG A 233 17.45 2.15 -0.95
CA ARG A 233 16.81 3.28 -0.26
C ARG A 233 16.26 4.29 -1.27
N GLY A 234 14.94 4.53 -1.24
CA GLY A 234 14.21 5.41 -2.14
C GLY A 234 14.15 4.96 -3.60
N ARG A 235 14.28 3.65 -3.84
CA ARG A 235 14.06 3.06 -5.16
C ARG A 235 13.30 1.76 -5.03
N TYR A 236 12.21 1.66 -5.79
CA TYR A 236 11.25 0.57 -5.70
C TYR A 236 10.89 0.06 -7.07
N GLU A 237 10.47 -1.19 -7.13
CA GLU A 237 9.90 -1.82 -8.31
C GLU A 237 8.58 -2.49 -7.95
N LEU A 238 7.61 -2.39 -8.85
CA LEU A 238 6.32 -3.03 -8.76
C LEU A 238 6.20 -4.05 -9.88
N LYS A 239 5.94 -5.30 -9.52
CA LYS A 239 5.62 -6.37 -10.48
C LYS A 239 4.18 -6.77 -10.31
N LEU A 240 3.45 -6.88 -11.41
CA LEU A 240 2.08 -7.35 -11.42
C LEU A 240 2.05 -8.88 -11.53
N GLU A 241 1.23 -9.52 -10.72
CA GLU A 241 1.00 -10.97 -10.73
C GLU A 241 -0.51 -11.24 -10.79
N LEU A 242 -0.96 -12.00 -11.79
CA LEU A 242 -2.38 -12.32 -11.95
C LEU A 242 -2.84 -13.28 -10.83
N ILE A 243 -3.87 -12.90 -10.07
CA ILE A 243 -4.53 -13.81 -9.12
C ILE A 243 -5.59 -14.63 -9.86
N THR A 244 -6.46 -13.97 -10.62
CA THR A 244 -7.46 -14.60 -11.49
C THR A 244 -7.98 -13.60 -12.52
N ASP A 245 -8.31 -14.06 -13.70
CA ASP A 245 -9.06 -13.30 -14.72
C ASP A 245 -10.52 -13.74 -14.83
N LYS A 246 -10.93 -14.74 -14.03
CA LYS A 246 -12.28 -15.30 -13.97
C LYS A 246 -12.75 -15.39 -12.51
N PRO A 247 -13.06 -14.27 -11.84
CA PRO A 247 -13.35 -14.25 -10.41
C PRO A 247 -14.58 -15.09 -10.04
N ASN A 248 -15.53 -15.22 -10.94
CA ASN A 248 -16.76 -16.01 -10.72
C ASN A 248 -16.57 -17.53 -10.92
N SER A 249 -15.41 -17.98 -11.41
CA SER A 249 -15.07 -19.39 -11.60
C SER A 249 -14.35 -20.01 -10.39
N VAL A 250 -14.00 -19.21 -9.40
CA VAL A 250 -13.30 -19.68 -8.20
C VAL A 250 -14.24 -19.66 -6.98
N GLU A 251 -13.96 -20.51 -6.00
CA GLU A 251 -14.73 -20.58 -4.76
C GLU A 251 -14.68 -19.28 -3.96
N ASP A 252 -15.63 -19.11 -3.02
CA ASP A 252 -15.67 -17.95 -2.16
C ASP A 252 -14.44 -17.93 -1.24
N PHE A 253 -13.87 -16.74 -1.11
CA PHE A 253 -12.64 -16.44 -0.38
C PHE A 253 -11.33 -16.97 -1.00
N GLU A 254 -11.36 -17.68 -2.11
CA GLU A 254 -10.16 -18.20 -2.77
C GLU A 254 -9.23 -17.07 -3.27
N ILE A 255 -9.79 -15.98 -3.80
CA ILE A 255 -9.03 -14.79 -4.22
C ILE A 255 -8.35 -14.16 -3.02
N THR A 256 -9.07 -14.02 -1.92
CA THR A 256 -8.56 -13.47 -0.66
C THR A 256 -7.42 -14.34 -0.10
N GLU A 257 -7.58 -15.66 -0.11
CA GLU A 257 -6.54 -16.61 0.32
C GLU A 257 -5.28 -16.53 -0.55
N LYS A 258 -5.43 -16.54 -1.88
CA LYS A 258 -4.30 -16.37 -2.80
C LYS A 258 -3.55 -15.07 -2.56
N TYR A 259 -4.28 -13.96 -2.38
CA TYR A 259 -3.67 -12.68 -2.05
C TYR A 259 -2.85 -12.75 -0.74
N LEU A 260 -3.41 -13.32 0.33
CA LEU A 260 -2.71 -13.45 1.61
C LEU A 260 -1.44 -14.27 1.48
N ARG A 261 -1.47 -15.39 0.72
CA ARG A 261 -0.26 -16.22 0.45
C ARG A 261 0.80 -15.43 -0.31
N LEU A 262 0.41 -14.60 -1.29
CA LEU A 262 1.34 -13.75 -2.03
C LEU A 262 1.98 -12.69 -1.11
N VAL A 263 1.20 -12.09 -0.20
CA VAL A 263 1.73 -11.15 0.81
C VAL A 263 2.67 -11.85 1.78
N GLU A 264 2.33 -13.05 2.26
CA GLU A 264 3.21 -13.86 3.13
C GLU A 264 4.54 -14.19 2.45
N ASN A 265 4.49 -14.64 1.18
CA ASN A 265 5.70 -14.91 0.41
C ASN A 265 6.59 -13.67 0.31
N GLN A 266 6.00 -12.51 0.04
CA GLN A 266 6.70 -11.24 -0.02
C GLN A 266 7.35 -10.87 1.34
N ILE A 267 6.67 -11.12 2.46
CA ILE A 267 7.19 -10.90 3.81
C ILE A 267 8.30 -11.88 4.14
N HIS A 268 8.19 -13.15 3.73
CA HIS A 268 9.23 -14.16 3.94
C HIS A 268 10.50 -13.84 3.12
N GLU A 269 10.37 -13.27 1.92
CA GLU A 269 11.52 -12.82 1.11
C GLU A 269 12.33 -11.73 1.82
N ASP A 270 11.67 -10.68 2.35
CA ASP A 270 12.33 -9.66 3.18
C ASP A 270 11.36 -9.03 4.20
N PRO A 271 11.34 -9.52 5.45
CA PRO A 271 10.43 -9.03 6.48
C PRO A 271 10.72 -7.62 6.97
N ASN A 272 11.85 -7.00 6.57
CA ASN A 272 12.23 -5.67 7.03
C ASN A 272 11.29 -4.57 6.52
N TYR A 273 10.53 -4.82 5.45
CA TYR A 273 9.76 -3.81 4.74
C TYR A 273 8.24 -3.95 4.90
N TYR A 274 7.77 -4.93 5.66
CA TYR A 274 6.35 -5.04 6.01
C TYR A 274 5.97 -4.08 7.14
N PHE A 275 4.73 -3.63 7.17
CA PHE A 275 4.25 -2.60 8.10
C PHE A 275 3.87 -3.18 9.47
N TRP A 276 4.85 -3.56 10.28
CA TRP A 276 4.69 -4.28 11.55
C TRP A 276 3.95 -3.52 12.67
N THR A 277 3.65 -2.25 12.50
CA THR A 277 2.99 -1.44 13.53
C THR A 277 1.46 -1.60 13.57
N HIS A 278 0.92 -2.50 12.81
CA HIS A 278 -0.54 -2.67 12.71
C HIS A 278 -1.02 -3.93 13.38
#